data_ed3154803c9484c9eff45d1a06435d1b
#
_entry.id   ed3154803c9484c9eff45d1a06435d1b
#
_cell.length_a   1.000
_cell.length_b   1.000
_cell.length_c   1.000
_cell.angle_alpha   90.00
_cell.angle_beta   90.00
_cell.angle_gamma   90.00
#
_symmetry.space_group_name_H-M   'P 1'
#
loop_
_entity.id
_entity.type
_entity.pdbx_description
1 polymer ?
#
loop_
_entity_poly.entity_id
_entity_poly.type
_entity_poly.pdbx_seq_one_letter_code
_entity_poly.pdbx_strand_id
1 'polypeptide(L)'
;YNYNKGKEVKHMIQTYRNHTPRIDATCFVADNATIIGDVTMKADASVWFGSVIRGDKDHIEIGEGSNIQDNCTLHTDPQHVLTIGKHVTVGHNAILHGCHIEDEVLIGMGAIILNGAHIGSHSIIGAGALVTEHMQIPKNSIVVGCPAKVIKTISAQQIQEIQDNAMHYAQLGKEYKEM
;
A
#
# COMPACT_ATOMS: atom_id res chain seq x y z
N TYR A 1 15.09 30.66 17.94
CA TYR A 1 13.80 30.02 17.62
C TYR A 1 13.59 28.90 18.62
N ASN A 2 12.69 29.08 19.60
CA ASN A 2 12.29 28.07 20.57
C ASN A 2 11.33 27.10 19.87
N TYR A 3 11.83 25.95 19.44
CA TYR A 3 10.96 24.80 19.12
C TYR A 3 10.33 24.30 20.42
N ASN A 4 9.02 24.32 20.50
CA ASN A 4 8.23 23.78 21.60
C ASN A 4 8.60 22.30 21.83
N LYS A 5 9.44 22.03 22.80
CA LYS A 5 9.60 20.70 23.41
C LYS A 5 8.29 20.36 24.13
N GLY A 6 7.52 19.40 23.60
CA GLY A 6 6.43 18.80 24.39
C GLY A 6 5.04 18.69 23.75
N LYS A 7 4.91 18.64 22.42
CA LYS A 7 3.71 18.03 21.84
C LYS A 7 4.07 16.61 21.40
N GLU A 8 3.54 15.60 22.09
CA GLU A 8 3.46 14.25 21.53
C GLU A 8 2.90 14.37 20.11
N VAL A 9 3.69 13.97 19.12
CA VAL A 9 3.19 13.81 17.76
C VAL A 9 2.22 12.63 17.84
N LYS A 10 0.92 12.93 17.93
CA LYS A 10 -0.10 11.90 17.86
C LYS A 10 -0.08 11.38 16.43
N HIS A 11 0.41 10.15 16.23
CA HIS A 11 0.10 9.40 15.04
C HIS A 11 -1.40 9.55 14.77
N MET A 12 -1.79 9.89 13.55
CA MET A 12 -3.20 10.05 13.23
C MET A 12 -3.88 8.69 13.03
N ILE A 13 -3.70 7.80 14.02
CA ILE A 13 -4.37 6.49 14.09
C ILE A 13 -5.68 6.68 14.84
N GLN A 14 -6.80 6.46 14.17
CA GLN A 14 -8.11 6.82 14.71
C GLN A 14 -9.09 5.64 14.65
N THR A 15 -9.78 5.44 15.76
CA THR A 15 -10.96 4.56 15.80
C THR A 15 -12.11 5.21 15.04
N TYR A 16 -12.76 4.44 14.18
CA TYR A 16 -14.02 4.83 13.55
C TYR A 16 -15.12 3.85 13.95
N ARG A 17 -16.20 4.35 14.56
CA ARG A 17 -17.24 3.51 15.20
C ARG A 17 -16.58 2.54 16.20
N ASN A 18 -16.71 1.23 15.97
CA ASN A 18 -16.16 0.20 16.84
C ASN A 18 -14.88 -0.46 16.29
N HIS A 19 -14.29 0.10 15.23
CA HIS A 19 -13.10 -0.43 14.57
C HIS A 19 -11.89 0.44 14.87
N THR A 20 -10.92 -0.16 15.54
CA THR A 20 -9.60 0.44 15.81
C THR A 20 -8.56 -0.26 14.92
N PRO A 21 -7.69 0.47 14.23
CA PRO A 21 -6.63 -0.14 13.43
C PRO A 21 -5.78 -1.13 14.24
N ARG A 22 -5.56 -2.33 13.69
CA ARG A 22 -4.71 -3.37 14.25
C ARG A 22 -3.37 -3.36 13.52
N ILE A 23 -2.36 -2.82 14.17
CA ILE A 23 -1.04 -2.61 13.57
C ILE A 23 -0.03 -3.45 14.34
N ASP A 24 0.67 -4.35 13.64
CA ASP A 24 1.72 -5.16 14.25
C ASP A 24 2.83 -4.26 14.83
N ALA A 25 3.40 -4.66 15.96
CA ALA A 25 4.41 -3.87 16.68
C ALA A 25 5.70 -3.64 15.86
N THR A 26 5.96 -4.44 14.83
CA THR A 26 7.12 -4.28 13.95
C THR A 26 6.91 -3.24 12.84
N CYS A 27 5.66 -2.85 12.57
CA CYS A 27 5.35 -1.88 11.51
C CYS A 27 5.97 -0.50 11.76
N PHE A 28 6.32 0.16 10.67
CA PHE A 28 6.62 1.60 10.67
C PHE A 28 5.40 2.39 10.18
N VAL A 29 5.03 3.43 10.91
CA VAL A 29 4.01 4.40 10.50
C VAL A 29 4.59 5.79 10.68
N ALA A 30 4.72 6.55 9.60
CA ALA A 30 5.22 7.92 9.65
C ALA A 30 4.29 8.83 10.47
N ASP A 31 4.85 9.80 11.19
CA ASP A 31 4.14 10.66 12.14
C ASP A 31 2.92 11.39 11.55
N ASN A 32 2.99 11.76 10.27
CA ASN A 32 1.91 12.44 9.56
C ASN A 32 1.08 11.52 8.65
N ALA A 33 1.28 10.20 8.73
CA ALA A 33 0.40 9.25 8.07
C ALA A 33 -0.90 9.08 8.87
N THR A 34 -2.03 8.93 8.17
CA THR A 34 -3.35 8.81 8.77
C THR A 34 -3.92 7.41 8.53
N ILE A 35 -4.30 6.68 9.60
CA ILE A 35 -4.89 5.35 9.52
C ILE A 35 -6.18 5.34 10.34
N ILE A 36 -7.31 5.04 9.69
CA ILE A 36 -8.65 5.17 10.30
C ILE A 36 -9.46 3.89 10.10
N GLY A 37 -10.12 3.42 11.17
CA GLY A 37 -11.18 2.42 11.09
C GLY A 37 -10.68 0.98 11.01
N ASP A 38 -11.35 0.14 10.22
CA ASP A 38 -11.05 -1.29 10.10
C ASP A 38 -9.86 -1.55 9.18
N VAL A 39 -8.67 -1.36 9.71
CA VAL A 39 -7.39 -1.56 9.03
C VAL A 39 -6.56 -2.58 9.81
N THR A 40 -5.98 -3.54 9.11
CA THR A 40 -5.01 -4.49 9.67
C THR A 40 -3.68 -4.38 8.93
N MET A 41 -2.59 -4.17 9.66
CA MET A 41 -1.22 -4.19 9.13
C MET A 41 -0.45 -5.36 9.74
N LYS A 42 0.10 -6.23 8.89
CA LYS A 42 0.91 -7.37 9.29
C LYS A 42 2.36 -6.96 9.56
N ALA A 43 3.14 -7.90 10.10
CA ALA A 43 4.53 -7.66 10.49
C ALA A 43 5.38 -7.00 9.40
N ASP A 44 6.29 -6.13 9.81
CA ASP A 44 7.26 -5.43 8.96
C ASP A 44 6.66 -4.57 7.82
N ALA A 45 5.33 -4.36 7.82
CA ALA A 45 4.70 -3.43 6.88
C ALA A 45 5.03 -1.97 7.24
N SER A 46 5.02 -1.08 6.24
CA SER A 46 5.34 0.34 6.47
C SER A 46 4.39 1.28 5.74
N VAL A 47 4.03 2.39 6.40
CA VAL A 47 3.23 3.49 5.84
C VAL A 47 3.99 4.80 5.97
N TRP A 48 4.25 5.43 4.83
CA TRP A 48 5.14 6.56 4.71
C TRP A 48 4.39 7.90 4.76
N PHE A 49 5.14 8.98 4.65
CA PHE A 49 4.67 10.33 4.98
C PHE A 49 3.49 10.79 4.12
N GLY A 50 2.48 11.38 4.78
CA GLY A 50 1.31 11.96 4.13
C GLY A 50 0.31 10.94 3.59
N SER A 51 0.54 9.64 3.74
CA SER A 51 -0.38 8.61 3.27
C SER A 51 -1.62 8.52 4.13
N VAL A 52 -2.77 8.26 3.49
CA VAL A 52 -4.08 8.12 4.15
C VAL A 52 -4.66 6.73 3.86
N ILE A 53 -4.94 5.98 4.92
CA ILE A 53 -5.56 4.66 4.86
C ILE A 53 -6.86 4.71 5.66
N ARG A 54 -8.00 4.60 4.97
CA ARG A 54 -9.31 4.80 5.60
C ARG A 54 -10.25 3.63 5.36
N GLY A 55 -10.34 2.73 6.35
CA GLY A 55 -11.25 1.58 6.39
C GLY A 55 -12.56 1.92 7.12
N ASP A 56 -13.31 2.91 6.65
CA ASP A 56 -14.57 3.36 7.24
C ASP A 56 -15.82 2.80 6.54
N LYS A 57 -15.65 2.15 5.39
CA LYS A 57 -16.71 1.51 4.63
C LYS A 57 -16.60 -0.01 4.62
N ASP A 58 -15.38 -0.52 4.49
CA ASP A 58 -15.06 -1.94 4.52
C ASP A 58 -13.61 -2.13 5.00
N HIS A 59 -13.18 -3.38 5.16
CA HIS A 59 -11.88 -3.76 5.68
C HIS A 59 -10.73 -3.45 4.73
N ILE A 60 -9.58 -3.04 5.28
CA ILE A 60 -8.30 -2.91 4.59
C ILE A 60 -7.28 -3.82 5.26
N GLU A 61 -6.64 -4.72 4.50
CA GLU A 61 -5.52 -5.53 4.98
C GLU A 61 -4.24 -5.20 4.20
N ILE A 62 -3.15 -4.98 4.94
CA ILE A 62 -1.80 -4.77 4.39
C ILE A 62 -0.92 -5.92 4.88
N GLY A 63 -0.42 -6.71 3.93
CA GLY A 63 0.37 -7.91 4.15
C GLY A 63 1.77 -7.62 4.66
N GLU A 64 2.41 -8.69 5.12
CA GLU A 64 3.75 -8.70 5.70
C GLU A 64 4.80 -8.09 4.75
N GLY A 65 5.68 -7.22 5.26
CA GLY A 65 6.76 -6.60 4.52
C GLY A 65 6.34 -5.67 3.39
N SER A 66 5.04 -5.33 3.27
CA SER A 66 4.53 -4.42 2.24
C SER A 66 4.71 -2.97 2.64
N ASN A 67 4.96 -2.10 1.66
CA ASN A 67 5.18 -0.68 1.92
C ASN A 67 4.20 0.20 1.13
N ILE A 68 3.60 1.17 1.82
CA ILE A 68 2.73 2.20 1.27
C ILE A 68 3.50 3.52 1.30
N GLN A 69 4.05 3.91 0.17
CA GLN A 69 4.95 5.06 0.07
C GLN A 69 4.19 6.38 0.24
N ASP A 70 4.93 7.49 0.16
CA ASP A 70 4.42 8.81 0.52
C ASP A 70 3.21 9.23 -0.32
N ASN A 71 2.27 9.92 0.35
CA ASN A 71 1.07 10.52 -0.24
C ASN A 71 0.13 9.53 -0.95
N CYS A 72 0.17 8.24 -0.62
CA CYS A 72 -0.78 7.27 -1.12
C CYS A 72 -2.14 7.42 -0.46
N THR A 73 -3.20 7.04 -1.19
CA THR A 73 -4.56 7.00 -0.67
C THR A 73 -5.14 5.60 -0.83
N LEU A 74 -5.50 4.97 0.29
CA LEU A 74 -6.14 3.66 0.35
C LEU A 74 -7.53 3.80 0.94
N HIS A 75 -8.55 3.38 0.19
CA HIS A 75 -9.94 3.46 0.63
C HIS A 75 -10.77 2.28 0.10
N THR A 76 -11.99 2.17 0.59
CA THR A 76 -12.92 1.09 0.27
C THR A 76 -14.32 1.63 0.06
N ASP A 77 -15.12 0.91 -0.74
CA ASP A 77 -16.57 1.02 -0.77
C ASP A 77 -17.20 -0.19 -0.08
N PRO A 78 -18.50 -0.14 0.30
CA PRO A 78 -19.19 -1.31 0.85
C PRO A 78 -19.10 -2.52 -0.09
N GLN A 79 -18.73 -3.68 0.45
CA GLN A 79 -18.54 -4.94 -0.28
C GLN A 79 -17.32 -4.96 -1.23
N HIS A 80 -16.41 -3.99 -1.09
CA HIS A 80 -15.16 -3.90 -1.82
C HIS A 80 -13.99 -3.79 -0.85
N VAL A 81 -13.66 -4.90 -0.17
CA VAL A 81 -12.47 -4.95 0.70
C VAL A 81 -11.21 -4.61 -0.10
N LEU A 82 -10.26 -3.96 0.53
CA LEU A 82 -8.93 -3.74 -0.04
C LEU A 82 -7.94 -4.69 0.61
N THR A 83 -7.36 -5.58 -0.18
CA THR A 83 -6.33 -6.50 0.30
C THR A 83 -5.03 -6.30 -0.45
N ILE A 84 -3.95 -6.19 0.29
CA ILE A 84 -2.59 -6.10 -0.21
C ILE A 84 -1.82 -7.28 0.34
N GLY A 85 -1.26 -8.12 -0.52
CA GLY A 85 -0.48 -9.29 -0.20
C GLY A 85 0.84 -8.96 0.49
N LYS A 86 1.77 -9.92 0.52
CA LYS A 86 3.09 -9.77 1.13
C LYS A 86 4.09 -9.15 0.15
N HIS A 87 5.03 -8.41 0.70
CA HIS A 87 6.14 -7.84 -0.06
C HIS A 87 5.70 -7.01 -1.27
N VAL A 88 4.56 -6.32 -1.14
CA VAL A 88 4.03 -5.40 -2.15
C VAL A 88 4.61 -4.02 -1.94
N THR A 89 5.08 -3.41 -3.02
CA THR A 89 5.46 -1.99 -3.03
C THR A 89 4.35 -1.16 -3.66
N VAL A 90 3.78 -0.22 -2.91
CA VAL A 90 2.86 0.80 -3.42
C VAL A 90 3.59 2.12 -3.55
N GLY A 91 3.92 2.51 -4.76
CA GLY A 91 4.73 3.69 -5.09
C GLY A 91 4.02 5.00 -4.76
N HIS A 92 4.81 6.04 -4.55
CA HIS A 92 4.36 7.37 -4.13
C HIS A 92 3.15 7.88 -4.92
N ASN A 93 2.20 8.54 -4.25
CA ASN A 93 0.98 9.12 -4.82
C ASN A 93 0.03 8.11 -5.50
N ALA A 94 0.17 6.81 -5.27
CA ALA A 94 -0.76 5.83 -5.81
C ALA A 94 -2.10 5.86 -5.07
N ILE A 95 -3.18 5.50 -5.78
CA ILE A 95 -4.53 5.37 -5.23
C ILE A 95 -4.98 3.93 -5.40
N LEU A 96 -5.31 3.27 -4.28
CA LEU A 96 -5.88 1.94 -4.26
C LEU A 96 -7.28 2.01 -3.66
N HIS A 97 -8.28 1.56 -4.39
CA HIS A 97 -9.66 1.64 -3.97
C HIS A 97 -10.37 0.30 -4.15
N GLY A 98 -10.70 -0.39 -3.03
CA GLY A 98 -11.50 -1.60 -3.01
C GLY A 98 -11.00 -2.71 -3.95
N CYS A 99 -9.70 -2.94 -4.04
CA CYS A 99 -9.05 -3.86 -4.96
C CYS A 99 -8.29 -4.97 -4.23
N HIS A 100 -7.89 -6.00 -4.97
CA HIS A 100 -7.09 -7.11 -4.47
C HIS A 100 -5.73 -7.15 -5.16
N ILE A 101 -4.66 -7.04 -4.38
CA ILE A 101 -3.28 -7.11 -4.83
C ILE A 101 -2.66 -8.37 -4.23
N GLU A 102 -2.22 -9.30 -5.05
CA GLU A 102 -1.50 -10.50 -4.59
C GLU A 102 -0.06 -10.17 -4.15
N ASP A 103 0.69 -11.22 -3.77
CA ASP A 103 2.05 -11.08 -3.24
C ASP A 103 3.06 -10.59 -4.30
N GLU A 104 4.10 -9.89 -3.84
CA GLU A 104 5.26 -9.50 -4.66
C GLU A 104 4.86 -8.69 -5.91
N VAL A 105 3.99 -7.71 -5.72
CA VAL A 105 3.55 -6.79 -6.78
C VAL A 105 4.18 -5.43 -6.57
N LEU A 106 4.58 -4.78 -7.66
CA LEU A 106 5.00 -3.38 -7.67
C LEU A 106 3.93 -2.52 -8.33
N ILE A 107 3.34 -1.63 -7.55
CA ILE A 107 2.45 -0.57 -8.02
C ILE A 107 3.27 0.69 -8.23
N GLY A 108 3.36 1.15 -9.47
CA GLY A 108 4.15 2.32 -9.84
C GLY A 108 3.58 3.64 -9.30
N MET A 109 4.43 4.64 -9.18
CA MET A 109 4.08 5.98 -8.68
C MET A 109 2.88 6.57 -9.41
N GLY A 110 1.90 7.10 -8.67
CA GLY A 110 0.71 7.74 -9.23
C GLY A 110 -0.25 6.80 -9.96
N ALA A 111 -0.09 5.49 -9.87
CA ALA A 111 -1.04 4.54 -10.42
C ALA A 111 -2.38 4.58 -9.66
N ILE A 112 -3.47 4.31 -10.38
CA ILE A 112 -4.83 4.27 -9.81
C ILE A 112 -5.42 2.89 -10.07
N ILE A 113 -5.87 2.21 -9.01
CA ILE A 113 -6.48 0.89 -9.09
C ILE A 113 -7.86 0.93 -8.44
N LEU A 114 -8.89 0.59 -9.20
CA LEU A 114 -10.29 0.80 -8.83
C LEU A 114 -10.96 -0.48 -8.29
N ASN A 115 -12.21 -0.33 -7.81
CA ASN A 115 -13.00 -1.36 -7.14
C ASN A 115 -13.03 -2.69 -7.91
N GLY A 116 -12.83 -3.79 -7.17
CA GLY A 116 -12.92 -5.14 -7.70
C GLY A 116 -11.80 -5.52 -8.69
N ALA A 117 -10.84 -4.64 -8.95
CA ALA A 117 -9.66 -5.01 -9.73
C ALA A 117 -8.82 -6.02 -8.96
N HIS A 118 -8.24 -6.99 -9.68
CA HIS A 118 -7.38 -8.03 -9.14
C HIS A 118 -6.04 -8.02 -9.86
N ILE A 119 -4.96 -7.89 -9.09
CA ILE A 119 -3.59 -7.87 -9.60
C ILE A 119 -2.89 -9.14 -9.16
N GLY A 120 -2.59 -10.02 -10.13
CA GLY A 120 -1.88 -11.27 -9.87
C GLY A 120 -0.43 -11.08 -9.48
N SER A 121 0.11 -12.01 -8.70
CA SER A 121 1.45 -12.01 -8.12
C SER A 121 2.55 -11.71 -9.13
N HIS A 122 3.67 -11.20 -8.66
CA HIS A 122 4.86 -10.89 -9.46
C HIS A 122 4.55 -9.96 -10.65
N SER A 123 3.61 -9.03 -10.50
CA SER A 123 3.24 -8.10 -11.57
C SER A 123 3.76 -6.69 -11.29
N ILE A 124 3.99 -5.94 -12.35
CA ILE A 124 4.34 -4.52 -12.30
C ILE A 124 3.20 -3.73 -12.93
N ILE A 125 2.59 -2.85 -12.15
CA ILE A 125 1.72 -1.78 -12.64
C ILE A 125 2.58 -0.54 -12.84
N GLY A 126 2.70 -0.07 -14.07
CA GLY A 126 3.56 1.07 -14.40
C GLY A 126 3.06 2.38 -13.78
N ALA A 127 3.97 3.33 -13.64
CA ALA A 127 3.64 4.65 -13.09
C ALA A 127 2.52 5.33 -13.90
N GLY A 128 1.57 5.96 -13.19
CA GLY A 128 0.42 6.65 -13.79
C GLY A 128 -0.59 5.75 -14.51
N ALA A 129 -0.50 4.43 -14.38
CA ALA A 129 -1.46 3.52 -15.01
C ALA A 129 -2.82 3.59 -14.31
N LEU A 130 -3.91 3.48 -15.10
CA LEU A 130 -5.28 3.38 -14.60
C LEU A 130 -5.82 1.97 -14.82
N VAL A 131 -5.85 1.16 -13.76
CA VAL A 131 -6.53 -0.14 -13.73
C VAL A 131 -7.98 0.09 -13.35
N THR A 132 -8.87 -0.16 -14.31
CA THR A 132 -10.30 0.10 -14.15
C THR A 132 -10.99 -0.97 -13.29
N GLU A 133 -12.22 -0.68 -12.88
CA GLU A 133 -13.02 -1.57 -12.04
C GLU A 133 -13.12 -2.97 -12.63
N HIS A 134 -13.06 -3.97 -11.73
CA HIS A 134 -13.19 -5.41 -12.03
C HIS A 134 -12.14 -5.96 -13.01
N MET A 135 -11.13 -5.18 -13.39
CA MET A 135 -10.07 -5.66 -14.28
C MET A 135 -9.28 -6.79 -13.62
N GLN A 136 -9.05 -7.87 -14.36
CA GLN A 136 -8.27 -9.02 -13.92
C GLN A 136 -6.90 -9.00 -14.58
N ILE A 137 -5.86 -8.73 -13.83
CA ILE A 137 -4.48 -8.74 -14.30
C ILE A 137 -3.86 -10.09 -13.95
N PRO A 138 -3.48 -10.91 -14.94
CA PRO A 138 -2.82 -12.17 -14.68
C PRO A 138 -1.50 -12.00 -13.94
N LYS A 139 -1.09 -13.01 -13.18
CA LYS A 139 0.25 -13.06 -12.58
C LYS A 139 1.36 -12.89 -13.63
N ASN A 140 2.51 -12.40 -13.18
CA ASN A 140 3.70 -12.20 -14.00
C ASN A 140 3.49 -11.20 -15.15
N SER A 141 2.67 -10.16 -14.95
CA SER A 141 2.33 -9.17 -15.98
C SER A 141 3.05 -7.85 -15.80
N ILE A 142 3.43 -7.22 -16.90
CA ILE A 142 3.76 -5.79 -16.95
C ILE A 142 2.60 -5.05 -17.60
N VAL A 143 2.07 -4.07 -16.85
CA VAL A 143 0.83 -3.36 -17.16
C VAL A 143 1.09 -1.87 -17.19
N VAL A 144 0.69 -1.18 -18.24
CA VAL A 144 0.89 0.28 -18.39
C VAL A 144 -0.29 0.95 -19.08
N GLY A 145 -0.42 2.25 -18.92
CA GLY A 145 -1.33 3.09 -19.69
C GLY A 145 -2.61 3.49 -18.96
N CYS A 146 -3.37 4.36 -19.59
CA CYS A 146 -4.65 4.88 -19.11
C CYS A 146 -5.66 4.85 -20.27
N PRO A 147 -6.59 3.83 -20.31
CA PRO A 147 -6.71 2.70 -19.41
C PRO A 147 -5.54 1.71 -19.52
N ALA A 148 -5.27 0.98 -18.42
CA ALA A 148 -4.15 0.05 -18.32
C ALA A 148 -4.30 -1.15 -19.25
N LYS A 149 -3.16 -1.64 -19.79
CA LYS A 149 -3.12 -2.86 -20.61
C LYS A 149 -1.90 -3.69 -20.24
N VAL A 150 -2.06 -5.01 -20.25
CA VAL A 150 -0.93 -5.94 -20.17
C VAL A 150 -0.13 -5.82 -21.47
N ILE A 151 1.16 -5.50 -21.35
CA ILE A 151 2.03 -5.29 -22.51
C ILE A 151 3.04 -6.41 -22.72
N LYS A 152 3.42 -7.10 -21.66
CA LYS A 152 4.34 -8.25 -21.71
C LYS A 152 4.38 -9.02 -20.39
N THR A 153 5.01 -10.18 -20.40
CA THR A 153 5.36 -10.95 -19.21
C THR A 153 6.62 -10.38 -18.56
N ILE A 154 6.66 -10.38 -17.23
CA ILE A 154 7.82 -9.97 -16.43
C ILE A 154 8.98 -10.98 -16.56
N SER A 155 10.21 -10.52 -16.48
CA SER A 155 11.40 -11.38 -16.44
C SER A 155 11.74 -11.80 -15.00
N ALA A 156 12.52 -12.89 -14.86
CA ALA A 156 13.01 -13.33 -13.55
C ALA A 156 13.85 -12.25 -12.84
N GLN A 157 14.63 -11.46 -13.58
CA GLN A 157 15.40 -10.35 -13.02
C GLN A 157 14.46 -9.26 -12.44
N GLN A 158 13.38 -8.92 -13.12
CA GLN A 158 12.41 -7.93 -12.63
C GLN A 158 11.64 -8.43 -11.40
N ILE A 159 11.37 -9.73 -11.31
CA ILE A 159 10.79 -10.32 -10.08
C ILE A 159 11.76 -10.13 -8.91
N GLN A 160 13.05 -10.41 -9.10
CA GLN A 160 14.05 -10.18 -8.06
C GLN A 160 14.13 -8.70 -7.66
N GLU A 161 14.05 -7.78 -8.62
CA GLU A 161 14.04 -6.34 -8.34
C GLU A 161 12.82 -5.90 -7.50
N ILE A 162 11.64 -6.52 -7.71
CA ILE A 162 10.45 -6.28 -6.86
C ILE A 162 10.72 -6.74 -5.42
N GLN A 163 11.26 -7.96 -5.25
CA GLN A 163 11.56 -8.52 -3.94
C GLN A 163 12.61 -7.69 -3.19
N ASP A 164 13.68 -7.32 -3.87
CA ASP A 164 14.76 -6.50 -3.30
C ASP A 164 14.23 -5.13 -2.86
N ASN A 165 13.35 -4.53 -3.66
CA ASN A 165 12.72 -3.25 -3.32
C ASN A 165 11.85 -3.36 -2.06
N ALA A 166 11.01 -4.38 -1.96
CA ALA A 166 10.16 -4.59 -0.78
C ALA A 166 11.00 -4.83 0.48
N MET A 167 12.05 -5.66 0.39
CA MET A 167 12.97 -5.91 1.51
C MET A 167 13.72 -4.64 1.93
N HIS A 168 14.14 -3.81 0.98
CA HIS A 168 14.77 -2.53 1.26
C HIS A 168 13.85 -1.61 2.09
N TYR A 169 12.57 -1.51 1.71
CA TYR A 169 11.61 -0.69 2.45
C TYR A 169 11.26 -1.26 3.83
N ALA A 170 11.22 -2.58 3.98
CA ALA A 170 11.04 -3.22 5.30
C ALA A 170 12.23 -2.89 6.23
N GLN A 171 13.47 -2.92 5.71
CA GLN A 171 14.65 -2.53 6.47
C GLN A 171 14.66 -1.03 6.79
N LEU A 172 14.35 -0.18 5.81
CA LEU A 172 14.27 1.27 5.97
C LEU A 172 13.24 1.66 7.03
N GLY A 173 12.08 0.97 7.05
CA GLY A 173 11.06 1.18 8.08
C GLY A 173 11.57 0.89 9.50
N LYS A 174 12.43 -0.13 9.68
CA LYS A 174 13.08 -0.42 10.97
C LYS A 174 14.02 0.72 11.39
N GLU A 175 14.81 1.23 10.46
CA GLU A 175 15.73 2.35 10.72
C GLU A 175 14.98 3.63 11.12
N TYR A 176 13.87 3.94 10.45
CA TYR A 176 13.04 5.10 10.81
C TYR A 176 12.35 4.96 12.16
N LYS A 177 12.07 3.74 12.63
CA LYS A 177 11.52 3.51 13.99
C LYS A 177 12.54 3.76 15.09
N GLU A 178 13.83 3.66 14.80
CA GLU A 178 14.92 3.84 15.77
C GLU A 178 15.38 5.31 15.87
N MET A 179 14.93 6.19 14.99
CA MET A 179 15.26 7.63 14.97
C MET A 179 14.46 8.41 16.02
#